data_a5d1627cb4608c46f997f22f7c317148
#
_entry.id   a5d1627cb4608c46f997f22f7c317148
#
_cell.length_a   1.000
_cell.length_b   1.000
_cell.length_c   1.000
_cell.angle_alpha   90.00
_cell.angle_beta   90.00
_cell.angle_gamma   90.00
#
_symmetry.space_group_name_H-M   'P 1'
#
loop_
_entity.id
_entity.type
_entity.pdbx_description
1 polymer ?
#
loop_
_entity_poly.entity_id
_entity_poly.type
_entity_poly.pdbx_seq_one_letter_code
_entity_poly.pdbx_strand_id
1 'polypeptide(L)'
;MLVACQMAFAQSTRNVGDFSSLKVYNKINVTLIGSNESKVETEENDPDIETVNKNGELKIKLSPAKILSGDQVSVKVFYEKLNDIQASQGSSISSSEELDANMLSLTSNEGSKVNLNLDVSKLNIKTNSGGEIKISGTADNQDVVVNSGGKYFGKEVKSQNTKVTANAGGVAEVNVSE
;
A
#
# COMPACT_ATOMS: atom_id res chain seq x y z
N MET A 1 -40.21 24.76 -4.07
CA MET A 1 -39.04 24.56 -4.92
C MET A 1 -37.84 24.39 -4.02
N LEU A 2 -37.43 23.14 -3.72
CA LEU A 2 -36.28 22.85 -2.87
C LEU A 2 -35.03 22.90 -3.74
N VAL A 3 -34.18 23.88 -3.52
CA VAL A 3 -32.85 23.92 -4.11
C VAL A 3 -31.97 23.01 -3.24
N ALA A 4 -31.67 21.81 -3.73
CA ALA A 4 -30.64 20.94 -3.13
C ALA A 4 -29.27 21.56 -3.42
N CYS A 5 -28.68 22.20 -2.42
CA CYS A 5 -27.31 22.65 -2.46
C CYS A 5 -26.40 21.40 -2.39
N GLN A 6 -25.92 20.93 -3.52
CA GLN A 6 -24.87 19.93 -3.57
C GLN A 6 -23.57 20.61 -3.13
N MET A 7 -23.11 20.33 -1.92
CA MET A 7 -21.77 20.68 -1.50
C MET A 7 -20.80 19.81 -2.30
N ALA A 8 -20.20 20.38 -3.34
CA ALA A 8 -19.05 19.81 -4.00
C ALA A 8 -17.86 19.98 -3.04
N PHE A 9 -17.43 18.89 -2.40
CA PHE A 9 -16.14 18.88 -1.73
C PHE A 9 -15.08 19.11 -2.80
N ALA A 10 -14.25 20.13 -2.63
CA ALA A 10 -13.17 20.46 -3.56
C ALA A 10 -12.07 19.40 -3.41
N GLN A 11 -12.12 18.40 -4.26
CA GLN A 11 -11.07 17.38 -4.37
C GLN A 11 -9.78 18.06 -4.85
N SER A 12 -8.69 17.88 -4.13
CA SER A 12 -7.38 18.40 -4.51
C SER A 12 -6.57 17.33 -5.21
N THR A 13 -6.07 17.65 -6.40
CA THR A 13 -5.23 16.77 -7.21
C THR A 13 -3.82 17.35 -7.30
N ARG A 14 -2.81 16.52 -7.02
CA ARG A 14 -1.39 16.85 -7.15
C ARG A 14 -0.74 15.91 -8.16
N ASN A 15 -0.21 16.44 -9.24
CA ASN A 15 0.68 15.67 -10.12
C ASN A 15 2.01 15.43 -9.39
N VAL A 16 2.43 14.18 -9.31
CA VAL A 16 3.63 13.78 -8.55
C VAL A 16 4.77 13.29 -9.45
N GLY A 17 4.56 13.26 -10.78
CA GLY A 17 5.50 12.67 -11.73
C GLY A 17 5.61 11.16 -11.59
N ASP A 18 6.30 10.53 -12.51
CA ASP A 18 6.41 9.08 -12.60
C ASP A 18 7.13 8.48 -11.39
N PHE A 19 6.58 7.40 -10.87
CA PHE A 19 7.16 6.62 -9.78
C PHE A 19 6.86 5.13 -9.93
N SER A 20 7.71 4.30 -9.37
CA SER A 20 7.52 2.85 -9.30
C SER A 20 7.67 2.30 -7.87
N SER A 21 8.05 3.14 -6.93
CA SER A 21 8.11 2.83 -5.49
C SER A 21 7.21 3.79 -4.73
N LEU A 22 6.36 3.26 -3.85
CA LEU A 22 5.46 4.02 -2.98
C LEU A 22 5.76 3.73 -1.52
N LYS A 23 5.98 4.77 -0.72
CA LYS A 23 6.16 4.68 0.72
C LYS A 23 5.17 5.55 1.47
N VAL A 24 4.39 4.95 2.37
CA VAL A 24 3.32 5.62 3.11
C VAL A 24 3.57 5.52 4.62
N TYR A 25 3.40 6.64 5.31
CA TYR A 25 3.68 6.78 6.74
C TYR A 25 2.54 7.45 7.51
N ASN A 26 2.63 7.44 8.83
CA ASN A 26 1.82 8.25 9.74
C ASN A 26 0.31 8.00 9.68
N LYS A 27 -0.13 6.74 9.68
CA LYS A 27 -1.56 6.36 9.70
C LYS A 27 -2.39 6.84 8.50
N ILE A 28 -1.75 7.15 7.37
CA ILE A 28 -2.46 7.51 6.13
C ILE A 28 -3.09 6.25 5.52
N ASN A 29 -4.34 6.35 5.10
CA ASN A 29 -5.04 5.33 4.32
C ASN A 29 -4.91 5.64 2.84
N VAL A 30 -4.33 4.72 2.08
CA VAL A 30 -4.14 4.85 0.64
C VAL A 30 -5.03 3.88 -0.10
N THR A 31 -5.76 4.39 -1.09
CA THR A 31 -6.40 3.58 -2.14
C THR A 31 -5.58 3.70 -3.42
N LEU A 32 -5.06 2.59 -3.91
CA LEU A 32 -4.34 2.52 -5.18
C LEU A 32 -5.32 2.41 -6.34
N ILE A 33 -5.05 3.13 -7.42
CA ILE A 33 -5.86 3.13 -8.65
C ILE A 33 -4.90 3.07 -9.84
N GLY A 34 -5.05 2.04 -10.68
CA GLY A 34 -4.33 1.92 -11.94
C GLY A 34 -4.70 3.06 -12.90
N SER A 35 -3.72 3.72 -13.51
CA SER A 35 -3.95 4.89 -14.37
C SER A 35 -2.76 5.11 -15.30
N ASN A 36 -2.99 5.86 -16.38
CA ASN A 36 -1.91 6.36 -17.25
C ASN A 36 -1.29 7.68 -16.73
N GLU A 37 -1.71 8.14 -15.56
CA GLU A 37 -1.23 9.39 -14.95
C GLU A 37 -0.81 9.11 -13.51
N SER A 38 0.34 9.66 -13.10
CA SER A 38 0.86 9.57 -11.73
C SER A 38 0.44 10.80 -10.93
N LYS A 39 -0.56 10.64 -10.07
CA LYS A 39 -1.11 11.73 -9.24
C LYS A 39 -1.58 11.25 -7.87
N VAL A 40 -1.71 12.18 -6.96
CA VAL A 40 -2.32 11.97 -5.63
C VAL A 40 -3.55 12.86 -5.51
N GLU A 41 -4.67 12.27 -5.13
CA GLU A 41 -5.92 12.98 -4.83
C GLU A 41 -6.23 12.89 -3.34
N THR A 42 -6.64 14.01 -2.77
CA THR A 42 -7.08 14.16 -1.38
C THR A 42 -8.49 14.74 -1.36
N GLU A 43 -9.27 14.45 -0.31
CA GLU A 43 -10.65 14.98 -0.17
C GLU A 43 -10.66 16.51 -0.04
N GLU A 44 -9.61 17.07 0.56
CA GLU A 44 -9.40 18.51 0.72
C GLU A 44 -7.96 18.86 0.33
N ASN A 45 -7.72 20.14 -0.01
CA ASN A 45 -6.35 20.63 -0.18
C ASN A 45 -5.67 20.78 1.20
N ASP A 46 -5.31 19.63 1.79
CA ASP A 46 -4.67 19.60 3.10
C ASP A 46 -3.15 19.81 2.92
N PRO A 47 -2.62 20.98 3.34
CA PRO A 47 -1.18 21.28 3.25
C PRO A 47 -0.33 20.38 4.15
N ASP A 48 -0.96 19.73 5.13
CA ASP A 48 -0.29 18.84 6.06
C ASP A 48 -0.02 17.44 5.47
N ILE A 49 -0.57 17.14 4.29
CA ILE A 49 -0.21 15.92 3.53
C ILE A 49 0.98 16.26 2.63
N GLU A 50 2.15 15.79 3.01
CA GLU A 50 3.38 15.97 2.24
C GLU A 50 3.55 14.83 1.24
N THR A 51 3.74 15.18 -0.04
CA THR A 51 4.07 14.25 -1.12
C THR A 51 5.40 14.62 -1.73
N VAL A 52 6.35 13.69 -1.74
CA VAL A 52 7.69 13.91 -2.30
C VAL A 52 8.05 12.76 -3.21
N ASN A 53 8.24 13.03 -4.49
CA ASN A 53 8.82 12.08 -5.44
C ASN A 53 10.29 12.40 -5.67
N LYS A 54 11.16 11.44 -5.37
CA LYS A 54 12.59 11.55 -5.64
C LYS A 54 13.09 10.28 -6.30
N ASN A 55 13.60 10.40 -7.51
CA ASN A 55 14.15 9.28 -8.29
C ASN A 55 13.16 8.11 -8.48
N GLY A 56 11.87 8.40 -8.70
CA GLY A 56 10.84 7.39 -8.86
C GLY A 56 10.34 6.73 -7.56
N GLU A 57 10.73 7.26 -6.39
CA GLU A 57 10.19 6.89 -5.09
C GLU A 57 9.26 7.99 -4.57
N LEU A 58 7.97 7.71 -4.57
CA LEU A 58 6.94 8.59 -4.00
C LEU A 58 6.78 8.31 -2.50
N LYS A 59 7.01 9.32 -1.68
CA LYS A 59 6.74 9.30 -0.23
C LYS A 59 5.52 10.13 0.09
N ILE A 60 4.61 9.57 0.89
CA ILE A 60 3.44 10.27 1.42
C ILE A 60 3.49 10.20 2.94
N LYS A 61 3.49 11.35 3.59
CA LYS A 61 3.55 11.48 5.04
C LYS A 61 2.76 12.70 5.54
N LEU A 62 2.46 12.74 6.82
CA LEU A 62 1.85 13.90 7.46
C LEU A 62 2.89 14.84 8.05
N SER A 63 2.55 16.15 8.12
CA SER A 63 3.30 17.11 8.90
C SER A 63 3.29 16.75 10.40
N PRO A 64 4.27 17.20 11.19
CA PRO A 64 4.27 16.96 12.64
C PRO A 64 3.02 17.46 13.35
N ALA A 65 2.45 18.58 12.91
CA ALA A 65 1.22 19.14 13.47
C ALA A 65 0.02 18.21 13.27
N LYS A 66 -0.14 17.64 12.06
CA LYS A 66 -1.23 16.72 11.72
C LYS A 66 -1.08 15.37 12.42
N ILE A 67 0.14 14.88 12.62
CA ILE A 67 0.39 13.66 13.39
C ILE A 67 -0.12 13.80 14.83
N LEU A 68 0.08 14.97 15.45
CA LEU A 68 -0.35 15.24 16.82
C LEU A 68 -1.86 15.37 16.96
N SER A 69 -2.60 15.80 15.94
CA SER A 69 -4.07 15.88 15.97
C SER A 69 -4.73 14.50 16.03
N GLY A 70 -4.02 13.45 15.56
CA GLY A 70 -4.52 12.07 15.56
C GLY A 70 -5.59 11.77 14.51
N ASP A 71 -5.86 12.70 13.59
CA ASP A 71 -6.84 12.52 12.53
C ASP A 71 -6.43 11.42 11.56
N GLN A 72 -7.40 10.65 11.08
CA GLN A 72 -7.18 9.73 9.98
C GLN A 72 -7.29 10.48 8.66
N VAL A 73 -6.30 10.27 7.80
CA VAL A 73 -6.23 10.88 6.48
C VAL A 73 -6.34 9.80 5.42
N SER A 74 -7.17 10.04 4.40
CA SER A 74 -7.33 9.15 3.25
C SER A 74 -6.89 9.84 1.98
N VAL A 75 -6.14 9.13 1.14
CA VAL A 75 -5.68 9.62 -0.15
C VAL A 75 -5.86 8.57 -1.24
N LYS A 76 -6.10 9.00 -2.47
CA LYS A 76 -6.06 8.13 -3.64
C LYS A 76 -4.74 8.35 -4.37
N VAL A 77 -4.07 7.25 -4.69
CA VAL A 77 -2.80 7.28 -5.42
C VAL A 77 -3.02 6.61 -6.77
N PHE A 78 -2.88 7.39 -7.82
CA PHE A 78 -2.96 6.94 -9.21
C PHE A 78 -1.55 6.62 -9.69
N TYR A 79 -1.37 5.44 -10.27
CA TYR A 79 -0.06 4.94 -10.68
C TYR A 79 -0.11 4.26 -12.04
N GLU A 80 0.97 4.36 -12.80
CA GLU A 80 1.14 3.62 -14.05
C GLU A 80 1.77 2.24 -13.80
N LYS A 81 2.82 2.18 -12.96
CA LYS A 81 3.53 0.94 -12.61
C LYS A 81 4.01 0.99 -11.17
N LEU A 82 3.93 -0.14 -10.47
CA LEU A 82 4.46 -0.29 -9.12
C LEU A 82 5.30 -1.57 -9.01
N ASN A 83 6.51 -1.42 -8.47
CA ASN A 83 7.44 -2.52 -8.19
C ASN A 83 7.74 -2.66 -6.69
N ASP A 84 7.51 -1.61 -5.91
CA ASP A 84 7.80 -1.57 -4.48
C ASP A 84 6.73 -0.75 -3.75
N ILE A 85 6.14 -1.33 -2.71
CA ILE A 85 5.12 -0.70 -1.87
C ILE A 85 5.47 -0.93 -0.41
N GLN A 86 5.58 0.17 0.34
CA GLN A 86 5.84 0.12 1.76
C GLN A 86 4.80 0.90 2.55
N ALA A 87 4.20 0.24 3.55
CA ALA A 87 3.36 0.85 4.58
C ALA A 87 4.10 0.83 5.92
N SER A 88 4.12 1.95 6.63
CA SER A 88 4.77 2.10 7.93
C SER A 88 3.99 3.01 8.87
N GLN A 89 4.25 2.89 10.18
CA GLN A 89 3.66 3.76 11.22
C GLN A 89 2.13 3.75 11.22
N GLY A 90 1.54 2.54 11.16
CA GLY A 90 0.10 2.35 11.23
C GLY A 90 -0.67 2.75 9.97
N SER A 91 -0.01 3.02 8.84
CA SER A 91 -0.66 3.34 7.58
C SER A 91 -1.31 2.10 6.94
N SER A 92 -2.23 2.33 6.01
CA SER A 92 -2.98 1.28 5.34
C SER A 92 -2.96 1.52 3.82
N ILE A 93 -2.68 0.46 3.05
CA ILE A 93 -2.68 0.52 1.59
C ILE A 93 -3.60 -0.58 1.06
N SER A 94 -4.52 -0.20 0.18
CA SER A 94 -5.45 -1.13 -0.45
C SER A 94 -5.69 -0.78 -1.92
N SER A 95 -6.18 -1.75 -2.69
CA SER A 95 -6.71 -1.56 -4.03
C SER A 95 -7.98 -2.41 -4.19
N SER A 96 -8.96 -1.91 -4.94
CA SER A 96 -10.11 -2.69 -5.39
C SER A 96 -9.85 -3.38 -6.73
N GLU A 97 -8.81 -2.97 -7.45
CA GLU A 97 -8.39 -3.51 -8.73
C GLU A 97 -7.22 -4.46 -8.55
N GLU A 98 -7.08 -5.41 -9.47
CA GLU A 98 -5.92 -6.29 -9.53
C GLU A 98 -4.68 -5.50 -9.98
N LEU A 99 -3.58 -5.66 -9.26
CA LEU A 99 -2.30 -5.07 -9.60
C LEU A 99 -1.46 -6.10 -10.36
N ASP A 100 -1.11 -5.76 -11.58
CA ASP A 100 -0.27 -6.56 -12.46
C ASP A 100 1.16 -6.02 -12.45
N ALA A 101 2.14 -6.92 -12.25
CA ALA A 101 3.55 -6.59 -12.32
C ALA A 101 4.41 -7.85 -12.55
N ASN A 102 5.54 -7.69 -13.24
CA ASN A 102 6.49 -8.79 -13.34
C ASN A 102 7.12 -9.11 -11.97
N MET A 103 7.49 -8.10 -11.20
CA MET A 103 8.03 -8.23 -9.85
C MET A 103 7.42 -7.17 -8.94
N LEU A 104 6.98 -7.58 -7.75
CA LEU A 104 6.47 -6.68 -6.72
C LEU A 104 7.08 -7.01 -5.36
N SER A 105 7.55 -5.99 -4.67
CA SER A 105 7.99 -6.06 -3.29
C SER A 105 7.01 -5.32 -2.39
N LEU A 106 6.51 -5.99 -1.35
CA LEU A 106 5.59 -5.45 -0.37
C LEU A 106 6.22 -5.47 1.01
N THR A 107 6.23 -4.33 1.67
CA THR A 107 6.72 -4.20 3.04
C THR A 107 5.65 -3.58 3.94
N SER A 108 5.37 -4.20 5.07
CA SER A 108 4.50 -3.65 6.12
C SER A 108 5.21 -3.64 7.46
N ASN A 109 5.32 -2.48 8.07
CA ASN A 109 6.02 -2.27 9.34
C ASN A 109 5.16 -1.53 10.36
N GLU A 110 5.48 -1.69 11.65
CA GLU A 110 4.97 -0.83 12.72
C GLU A 110 3.43 -0.75 12.75
N GLY A 111 2.78 -1.93 12.73
CA GLY A 111 1.32 -2.05 12.80
C GLY A 111 0.57 -1.60 11.55
N SER A 112 1.26 -1.40 10.43
CA SER A 112 0.64 -1.03 9.15
C SER A 112 -0.03 -2.21 8.47
N LYS A 113 -0.85 -1.93 7.46
CA LYS A 113 -1.60 -2.95 6.71
C LYS A 113 -1.47 -2.75 5.20
N VAL A 114 -1.33 -3.85 4.48
CA VAL A 114 -1.41 -3.88 3.01
C VAL A 114 -2.40 -4.96 2.61
N ASN A 115 -3.40 -4.61 1.78
CA ASN A 115 -4.42 -5.53 1.30
C ASN A 115 -4.61 -5.36 -0.21
N LEU A 116 -4.13 -6.32 -1.01
CA LEU A 116 -4.10 -6.23 -2.47
C LEU A 116 -4.52 -7.54 -3.12
N ASN A 117 -5.11 -7.41 -4.33
CA ASN A 117 -5.26 -8.50 -5.28
C ASN A 117 -4.19 -8.36 -6.37
N LEU A 118 -3.45 -9.43 -6.69
CA LEU A 118 -2.26 -9.38 -7.52
C LEU A 118 -2.27 -10.44 -8.63
N ASP A 119 -1.68 -10.08 -9.78
CA ASP A 119 -1.15 -11.03 -10.77
C ASP A 119 0.32 -10.71 -11.05
N VAL A 120 1.25 -11.51 -10.49
CA VAL A 120 2.68 -11.22 -10.56
C VAL A 120 3.52 -12.49 -10.78
N SER A 121 4.63 -12.35 -11.50
CA SER A 121 5.58 -13.48 -11.64
C SER A 121 6.42 -13.67 -10.36
N LYS A 122 6.83 -12.59 -9.72
CA LYS A 122 7.63 -12.65 -8.48
C LYS A 122 7.12 -11.72 -7.41
N LEU A 123 6.80 -12.28 -6.25
CA LEU A 123 6.32 -11.57 -5.07
C LEU A 123 7.33 -11.67 -3.92
N ASN A 124 7.81 -10.53 -3.44
CA ASN A 124 8.63 -10.45 -2.24
C ASN A 124 7.80 -9.81 -1.12
N ILE A 125 7.63 -10.51 -0.02
CA ILE A 125 6.87 -10.06 1.15
C ILE A 125 7.81 -9.86 2.33
N LYS A 126 7.69 -8.72 3.00
CA LYS A 126 8.37 -8.47 4.26
C LYS A 126 7.42 -7.81 5.27
N THR A 127 7.24 -8.45 6.42
CA THR A 127 6.49 -7.86 7.54
C THR A 127 7.35 -7.81 8.80
N ASN A 128 7.29 -6.68 9.52
CA ASN A 128 8.02 -6.50 10.76
C ASN A 128 7.16 -5.72 11.77
N SER A 129 7.50 -5.85 13.07
CA SER A 129 6.94 -5.00 14.14
C SER A 129 5.41 -4.91 14.09
N GLY A 130 4.74 -6.06 13.98
CA GLY A 130 3.28 -6.15 13.92
C GLY A 130 2.65 -5.70 12.60
N GLY A 131 3.42 -5.46 11.55
CA GLY A 131 2.89 -5.18 10.21
C GLY A 131 2.12 -6.37 9.65
N GLU A 132 1.08 -6.10 8.86
CA GLU A 132 0.17 -7.09 8.29
C GLU A 132 0.09 -6.94 6.78
N ILE A 133 0.21 -8.05 6.04
CA ILE A 133 -0.01 -8.09 4.59
C ILE A 133 -1.02 -9.20 4.29
N LYS A 134 -2.12 -8.84 3.61
CA LYS A 134 -3.13 -9.77 3.10
C LYS A 134 -3.16 -9.69 1.58
N ILE A 135 -2.97 -10.83 0.90
CA ILE A 135 -2.92 -10.92 -0.56
C ILE A 135 -3.84 -12.00 -1.08
N SER A 136 -4.45 -11.72 -2.23
CA SER A 136 -5.15 -12.68 -3.08
C SER A 136 -4.63 -12.60 -4.51
N GLY A 137 -4.99 -13.60 -5.36
CA GLY A 137 -4.63 -13.63 -6.78
C GLY A 137 -3.56 -14.65 -7.12
N THR A 138 -2.62 -14.29 -7.99
CA THR A 138 -1.58 -15.22 -8.49
C THR A 138 -0.17 -14.66 -8.30
N ALA A 139 0.78 -15.56 -7.99
CA ALA A 139 2.21 -15.25 -7.94
C ALA A 139 3.01 -16.53 -8.27
N ASP A 140 3.72 -16.59 -9.39
CA ASP A 140 4.49 -17.79 -9.72
C ASP A 140 5.47 -18.16 -8.61
N ASN A 141 6.18 -17.17 -8.09
CA ASN A 141 7.16 -17.34 -7.03
C ASN A 141 6.93 -16.35 -5.89
N GLN A 142 6.92 -16.85 -4.65
CA GLN A 142 6.84 -16.01 -3.44
C GLN A 142 8.08 -16.20 -2.56
N ASP A 143 8.67 -15.10 -2.10
CA ASP A 143 9.66 -15.06 -1.01
C ASP A 143 9.08 -14.25 0.15
N VAL A 144 8.78 -14.92 1.26
CA VAL A 144 8.04 -14.36 2.39
C VAL A 144 8.94 -14.32 3.61
N VAL A 145 9.17 -13.14 4.16
CA VAL A 145 9.93 -12.92 5.40
C VAL A 145 9.02 -12.22 6.42
N VAL A 146 8.76 -12.90 7.53
CA VAL A 146 7.90 -12.40 8.61
C VAL A 146 8.66 -12.34 9.91
N ASN A 147 8.80 -11.15 10.49
CA ASN A 147 9.59 -10.93 11.70
C ASN A 147 8.79 -10.15 12.76
N SER A 148 9.20 -10.29 14.03
CA SER A 148 8.79 -9.42 15.13
C SER A 148 7.26 -9.25 15.24
N GLY A 149 6.53 -10.36 15.25
CA GLY A 149 5.06 -10.36 15.35
C GLY A 149 4.32 -9.89 14.10
N GLY A 150 5.02 -9.73 12.97
CA GLY A 150 4.40 -9.46 11.67
C GLY A 150 3.50 -10.61 11.22
N LYS A 151 2.60 -10.34 10.27
CA LYS A 151 1.65 -11.33 9.76
C LYS A 151 1.54 -11.26 8.25
N TYR A 152 1.51 -12.42 7.61
CA TYR A 152 1.22 -12.58 6.20
C TYR A 152 0.06 -13.55 5.99
N PHE A 153 -0.98 -13.11 5.28
CA PHE A 153 -2.17 -13.88 4.93
C PHE A 153 -2.22 -14.05 3.41
N GLY A 154 -1.62 -15.11 2.91
CA GLY A 154 -1.51 -15.44 1.49
C GLY A 154 -2.21 -16.75 1.10
N LYS A 155 -3.18 -17.25 1.88
CA LYS A 155 -3.94 -18.47 1.55
C LYS A 155 -4.73 -18.36 0.24
N GLU A 156 -5.11 -17.14 -0.15
CA GLU A 156 -5.85 -16.86 -1.37
C GLU A 156 -4.94 -16.60 -2.57
N VAL A 157 -3.61 -16.72 -2.41
CA VAL A 157 -2.63 -16.62 -3.50
C VAL A 157 -2.37 -18.01 -4.07
N LYS A 158 -2.56 -18.18 -5.37
CA LYS A 158 -2.10 -19.37 -6.10
C LYS A 158 -0.63 -19.18 -6.46
N SER A 159 0.23 -20.08 -5.99
CA SER A 159 1.67 -19.99 -6.22
C SER A 159 2.27 -21.34 -6.57
N GLN A 160 3.25 -21.35 -7.49
CA GLN A 160 4.01 -22.56 -7.86
C GLN A 160 5.14 -22.81 -6.85
N ASN A 161 5.83 -21.77 -6.43
CA ASN A 161 6.94 -21.85 -5.50
C ASN A 161 6.80 -20.82 -4.40
N THR A 162 6.90 -21.26 -3.15
CA THR A 162 6.85 -20.38 -1.99
C THR A 162 7.97 -20.69 -1.02
N LYS A 163 8.78 -19.68 -0.70
CA LYS A 163 9.76 -19.73 0.37
C LYS A 163 9.29 -18.87 1.52
N VAL A 164 9.25 -19.43 2.73
CA VAL A 164 8.81 -18.73 3.93
C VAL A 164 9.91 -18.73 4.99
N THR A 165 10.18 -17.57 5.55
CA THR A 165 11.03 -17.39 6.72
C THR A 165 10.25 -16.63 7.78
N ALA A 166 9.94 -17.27 8.91
CA ALA A 166 9.24 -16.66 10.03
C ALA A 166 10.12 -16.64 11.29
N ASN A 167 10.30 -15.47 11.88
CA ASN A 167 11.13 -15.28 13.05
C ASN A 167 10.40 -14.44 14.13
N ALA A 168 10.83 -14.59 15.37
CA ALA A 168 10.39 -13.73 16.48
C ALA A 168 8.86 -13.53 16.56
N GLY A 169 8.09 -14.62 16.53
CA GLY A 169 6.63 -14.60 16.64
C GLY A 169 5.90 -14.17 15.35
N GLY A 170 6.58 -14.16 14.22
CA GLY A 170 5.96 -13.92 12.91
C GLY A 170 5.02 -15.06 12.52
N VAL A 171 3.92 -14.75 11.83
CA VAL A 171 2.92 -15.70 11.33
C VAL A 171 2.77 -15.56 9.82
N ALA A 172 2.90 -16.66 9.07
CA ALA A 172 2.65 -16.69 7.64
C ALA A 172 1.67 -17.82 7.29
N GLU A 173 0.64 -17.47 6.54
CA GLU A 173 -0.32 -18.41 5.97
C GLU A 173 -0.16 -18.41 4.45
N VAL A 174 0.18 -19.54 3.87
CA VAL A 174 0.45 -19.67 2.44
C VAL A 174 -0.31 -20.85 1.83
N ASN A 175 -0.54 -20.77 0.54
CA ASN A 175 -1.07 -21.88 -0.27
C ASN A 175 -0.11 -22.10 -1.44
N VAL A 176 0.28 -23.37 -1.64
CA VAL A 176 1.16 -23.78 -2.75
C VAL A 176 0.41 -24.86 -3.51
N SER A 177 0.19 -24.65 -4.81
CA SER A 177 -0.37 -25.68 -5.70
C SER A 177 0.73 -26.62 -6.13
N GLU A 178 0.47 -27.93 -6.00
CA GLU A 178 1.28 -28.97 -6.62
C GLU A 178 1.09 -29.01 -8.13
#